data_b7e129808c2698c36946c1f932e72210
#
_entry.id   b7e129808c2698c36946c1f932e72210
#
_cell.length_a   1.000
_cell.length_b   1.000
_cell.length_c   1.000
_cell.angle_alpha   90.00
_cell.angle_beta   90.00
_cell.angle_gamma   90.00
#
_symmetry.space_group_name_H-M   'P 1'
#
loop_
_entity.id
_entity.type
_entity.pdbx_description
1 polymer ?
#
loop_
_entity_poly.entity_id
_entity_poly.type
_entity_poly.pdbx_seq_one_letter_code
_entity_poly.pdbx_strand_id
1 'polypeptide(L)'
;MVTFHTNHGDIVIKTFDDKAPETVKNFLDYCREGFYNNTIFHRVINGFMIQGGGFEPGMKQKATKEPIKNEANNGLKNTRGTLAMARTQAPHSATAQFFINV
;
A
#
# COMPACT_ATOMS: atom_id res chain seq x y z
N MET A 1 4.54 -13.53 1.27
CA MET A 1 4.13 -12.81 2.50
C MET A 1 5.09 -11.69 2.83
N VAL A 2 4.59 -10.61 3.37
CA VAL A 2 5.37 -9.43 3.78
C VAL A 2 5.03 -9.11 5.23
N THR A 3 6.04 -8.73 6.02
CA THR A 3 5.82 -8.27 7.40
C THR A 3 6.33 -6.84 7.53
N PHE A 4 5.46 -5.94 7.94
CA PHE A 4 5.85 -4.58 8.31
C PHE A 4 6.11 -4.53 9.81
N HIS A 5 7.34 -4.20 10.19
CA HIS A 5 7.72 -3.99 11.58
C HIS A 5 7.46 -2.54 11.94
N THR A 6 6.41 -2.27 12.69
CA THR A 6 6.04 -0.91 13.09
C THR A 6 6.36 -0.69 14.57
N ASN A 7 6.34 0.57 15.00
CA ASN A 7 6.52 0.91 16.41
C ASN A 7 5.30 0.55 17.28
N HIS A 8 4.24 0.00 16.67
CA HIS A 8 3.06 -0.52 17.38
C HIS A 8 2.86 -2.02 17.15
N GLY A 9 3.88 -2.72 16.63
CA GLY A 9 3.80 -4.15 16.39
C GLY A 9 3.92 -4.49 14.91
N ASP A 10 3.84 -5.79 14.62
CA ASP A 10 4.02 -6.31 13.25
C ASP A 10 2.69 -6.39 12.53
N ILE A 11 2.72 -6.04 11.23
CA ILE A 11 1.60 -6.24 10.32
C ILE A 11 2.03 -7.28 9.29
N VAL A 12 1.36 -8.43 9.27
CA VAL A 12 1.65 -9.51 8.32
C VAL A 12 0.68 -9.42 7.15
N ILE A 13 1.23 -9.38 5.94
CA ILE A 13 0.47 -9.16 4.71
C ILE A 13 0.63 -10.38 3.80
N LYS A 14 -0.50 -10.99 3.42
CA LYS A 14 -0.56 -12.03 2.40
C LYS A 14 -0.94 -11.39 1.07
N THR A 15 -0.19 -11.70 0.01
CA THR A 15 -0.43 -11.13 -1.31
C THR A 15 -1.27 -12.05 -2.19
N PHE A 16 -2.07 -11.45 -3.10
CA PHE A 16 -2.89 -12.18 -4.07
C PHE A 16 -2.22 -12.13 -5.44
N ASP A 17 -1.14 -12.91 -5.58
CA ASP A 17 -0.24 -12.86 -6.74
C ASP A 17 -0.96 -13.20 -8.05
N ASP A 18 -1.93 -14.12 -8.01
CA ASP A 18 -2.68 -14.56 -9.17
C ASP A 18 -3.78 -13.58 -9.59
N LYS A 19 -4.32 -12.81 -8.67
CA LYS A 19 -5.44 -11.87 -8.94
C LYS A 19 -4.99 -10.45 -9.24
N ALA A 20 -3.81 -10.07 -8.76
CA ALA A 20 -3.26 -8.73 -8.96
C ALA A 20 -1.75 -8.80 -9.20
N PRO A 21 -1.30 -9.47 -10.29
CA PRO A 21 0.12 -9.75 -10.48
C PRO A 21 0.99 -8.51 -10.61
N GLU A 22 0.55 -7.49 -11.33
CA GLU A 22 1.34 -6.26 -11.49
C GLU A 22 1.35 -5.44 -10.21
N THR A 23 0.22 -5.36 -9.52
CA THR A 23 0.11 -4.65 -8.24
C THR A 23 1.00 -5.28 -7.19
N VAL A 24 0.95 -6.61 -7.07
CA VAL A 24 1.78 -7.35 -6.11
C VAL A 24 3.26 -7.20 -6.44
N LYS A 25 3.63 -7.32 -7.71
CA LYS A 25 5.03 -7.15 -8.12
C LYS A 25 5.53 -5.75 -7.76
N ASN A 26 4.76 -4.72 -8.05
CA ASN A 26 5.09 -3.34 -7.73
C ASN A 26 5.28 -3.14 -6.21
N PHE A 27 4.35 -3.65 -5.43
CA PHE A 27 4.40 -3.58 -3.97
C PHE A 27 5.64 -4.30 -3.42
N LEU A 28 5.91 -5.51 -3.89
CA LEU A 28 7.07 -6.29 -3.45
C LEU A 28 8.39 -5.64 -3.87
N ASP A 29 8.44 -5.01 -5.05
CA ASP A 29 9.63 -4.28 -5.50
C ASP A 29 9.94 -3.12 -4.55
N TYR A 30 8.93 -2.36 -4.12
CA TYR A 30 9.12 -1.31 -3.12
C TYR A 30 9.59 -1.89 -1.78
N CYS A 31 9.06 -3.03 -1.37
CA CYS A 31 9.51 -3.70 -0.15
C CYS A 31 10.98 -4.10 -0.23
N ARG A 32 11.39 -4.69 -1.35
CA ARG A 32 12.77 -5.16 -1.56
C ARG A 32 13.77 -4.02 -1.62
N GLU A 33 13.36 -2.87 -2.12
CA GLU A 33 14.21 -1.66 -2.19
C GLU A 33 14.32 -0.94 -0.84
N GLY A 34 13.55 -1.37 0.15
CA GLY A 34 13.51 -0.69 1.43
C GLY A 34 12.73 0.63 1.40
N PHE A 35 11.91 0.84 0.36
CA PHE A 35 11.17 2.11 0.19
C PHE A 35 10.27 2.42 1.39
N TYR A 36 9.61 1.40 1.94
CA TYR A 36 8.68 1.59 3.06
C TYR A 36 9.37 1.76 4.41
N ASN A 37 10.69 1.55 4.47
CA ASN A 37 11.44 1.78 5.70
C ASN A 37 11.37 3.26 6.08
N ASN A 38 11.12 3.52 7.36
CA ASN A 38 11.01 4.88 7.91
C ASN A 38 9.89 5.71 7.25
N THR A 39 8.80 5.06 6.83
CA THR A 39 7.58 5.73 6.40
C THR A 39 6.53 5.68 7.49
N ILE A 40 5.53 6.56 7.39
CA ILE A 40 4.49 6.69 8.39
C ILE A 40 3.12 6.37 7.81
N PHE A 41 2.18 6.03 8.69
CA PHE A 41 0.75 6.06 8.36
C PHE A 41 0.28 7.50 8.54
N HIS A 42 0.29 8.25 7.45
CA HIS A 42 0.04 9.68 7.48
C HIS A 42 -1.44 10.06 7.50
N ARG A 43 -2.33 9.10 7.28
CA ARG A 43 -3.77 9.32 7.28
C ARG A 43 -4.47 8.15 7.98
N VAL A 44 -5.18 8.46 9.06
CA VAL A 44 -5.91 7.46 9.84
C VAL A 44 -7.35 7.94 9.98
N ILE A 45 -8.30 7.14 9.51
CA ILE A 45 -9.72 7.41 9.65
C ILE A 45 -10.32 6.28 10.47
N ASN A 46 -10.73 6.58 11.70
CA ASN A 46 -11.25 5.61 12.65
C ASN A 46 -12.47 4.87 12.05
N GLY A 47 -12.46 3.54 12.14
CA GLY A 47 -13.53 2.69 11.63
C GLY A 47 -13.59 2.60 10.12
N PHE A 48 -12.59 3.11 9.40
CA PHE A 48 -12.56 3.08 7.94
C PHE A 48 -11.24 2.54 7.40
N MET A 49 -10.14 3.29 7.52
CA MET A 49 -8.86 2.85 6.96
C MET A 49 -7.67 3.57 7.59
N ILE A 50 -6.49 2.98 7.44
CA ILE A 50 -5.20 3.64 7.67
C ILE A 50 -4.42 3.64 6.37
N GLN A 51 -3.80 4.76 6.04
CA GLN A 51 -3.08 4.94 4.77
C GLN A 51 -1.63 5.32 5.04
N GLY A 52 -0.71 4.71 4.32
CA GLY A 52 0.70 4.97 4.49
C GLY A 52 1.51 4.59 3.26
N GLY A 53 2.84 4.52 3.44
CA GLY A 53 3.76 4.06 2.41
C GLY A 53 4.24 5.13 1.45
N GLY A 54 4.01 6.41 1.74
CA GLY A 54 4.44 7.48 0.83
C GLY A 54 5.14 8.65 1.50
N PHE A 55 5.09 8.74 2.82
CA PHE A 55 5.62 9.89 3.55
C PHE A 55 6.59 9.45 4.65
N GLU A 56 7.66 10.22 4.80
CA GLU A 56 8.57 10.13 5.92
C GLU A 56 8.07 10.98 7.09
N PRO A 57 8.60 10.81 8.30
CA PRO A 57 8.27 11.69 9.42
C PRO A 57 8.46 13.17 9.03
N GLY A 58 7.55 14.03 9.47
CA GLY A 58 7.50 15.42 9.05
C GLY A 58 6.71 15.65 7.78
N MET A 59 5.98 14.64 7.31
CA MET A 59 5.12 14.73 6.10
C MET A 59 5.91 15.00 4.82
N LYS A 60 7.14 14.51 4.76
CA LYS A 60 7.97 14.61 3.56
C LYS A 60 7.65 13.44 2.61
N GLN A 61 7.15 13.74 1.43
CA GLN A 61 6.77 12.72 0.45
C GLN A 61 8.01 12.15 -0.23
N LYS A 62 8.07 10.82 -0.32
CA LYS A 62 9.15 10.13 -1.03
C LYS A 62 8.86 10.07 -2.52
N ALA A 63 9.92 10.19 -3.33
CA ALA A 63 9.82 10.03 -4.78
C ALA A 63 9.51 8.58 -5.13
N THR A 64 8.58 8.37 -6.08
CA THR A 64 8.12 7.04 -6.48
C THR A 64 8.53 6.73 -7.92
N LYS A 65 8.37 5.44 -8.28
CA LYS A 65 8.49 4.97 -9.66
C LYS A 65 7.23 5.35 -10.45
N GLU A 66 7.19 4.92 -11.71
CA GLU A 66 6.03 5.15 -12.57
C GLU A 66 4.76 4.49 -12.01
N PRO A 67 3.59 5.07 -12.24
CA PRO A 67 2.32 4.46 -11.87
C PRO A 67 2.08 3.14 -12.60
N ILE A 68 1.25 2.30 -12.01
CA ILE A 68 0.92 0.99 -12.56
C ILE A 68 -0.54 0.92 -12.98
N LYS A 69 -0.83 -0.06 -13.83
CA LYS A 69 -2.19 -0.35 -14.28
C LYS A 69 -3.10 -0.73 -13.11
N ASN A 70 -4.34 -0.24 -13.15
CA ASN A 70 -5.36 -0.59 -12.17
C ASN A 70 -5.85 -2.02 -12.43
N GLU A 71 -5.75 -2.88 -11.43
CA GLU A 71 -6.20 -4.27 -11.48
C GLU A 71 -7.41 -4.51 -10.58
N ALA A 72 -8.15 -3.45 -10.22
CA ALA A 72 -9.27 -3.56 -9.29
C ALA A 72 -10.44 -4.40 -9.82
N ASN A 73 -10.51 -4.63 -11.13
CA ASN A 73 -11.52 -5.47 -11.75
C ASN A 73 -11.13 -6.96 -11.69
N ASN A 74 -10.84 -7.45 -10.48
CA ASN A 74 -10.37 -8.82 -10.25
C ASN A 74 -11.27 -9.61 -9.29
N GLY A 75 -12.43 -9.06 -8.91
CA GLY A 75 -13.36 -9.72 -8.00
C GLY A 75 -13.04 -9.56 -6.51
N LEU A 76 -11.90 -8.97 -6.15
CA LEU A 76 -11.55 -8.72 -4.76
C LEU A 76 -12.21 -7.42 -4.27
N LYS A 77 -12.64 -7.42 -3.01
CA LYS A 77 -13.32 -6.26 -2.40
C LYS A 77 -12.49 -5.69 -1.25
N ASN A 78 -12.70 -4.41 -0.98
CA ASN A 78 -12.07 -3.71 0.16
C ASN A 78 -12.81 -4.02 1.46
N THR A 79 -12.74 -5.27 1.88
CA THR A 79 -13.32 -5.70 3.15
C THR A 79 -12.33 -5.47 4.29
N ARG A 80 -12.83 -5.54 5.53
CA ARG A 80 -11.98 -5.34 6.72
C ARG A 80 -10.78 -6.29 6.71
N GLY A 81 -9.60 -5.75 6.98
CA GLY A 81 -8.36 -6.51 7.02
C GLY A 81 -7.66 -6.62 5.68
N THR A 82 -8.21 -6.05 4.60
CA THR A 82 -7.55 -6.06 3.29
C THR A 82 -6.71 -4.81 3.10
N LEU A 83 -5.65 -4.97 2.30
CA LEU A 83 -4.77 -3.89 1.87
C LEU A 83 -5.00 -3.60 0.40
N ALA A 84 -5.14 -2.34 0.04
CA ALA A 84 -5.30 -1.91 -1.35
C ALA A 84 -4.36 -0.73 -1.64
N MET A 85 -4.03 -0.57 -2.92
CA MET A 85 -3.18 0.56 -3.34
C MET A 85 -4.01 1.83 -3.42
N ALA A 86 -3.49 2.89 -2.81
CA ALA A 86 -4.08 4.21 -2.92
C ALA A 86 -3.75 4.82 -4.29
N ARG A 87 -4.68 5.58 -4.83
CA ARG A 87 -4.52 6.26 -6.11
C ARG A 87 -5.25 7.59 -6.10
N THR A 88 -4.97 8.42 -7.08
CA THR A 88 -5.75 9.62 -7.34
C THR A 88 -7.04 9.26 -8.08
N GLN A 89 -7.81 10.24 -8.55
CA GLN A 89 -9.00 9.99 -9.36
C GLN A 89 -8.70 9.35 -10.70
N ALA A 90 -7.47 9.50 -11.21
CA ALA A 90 -7.02 8.81 -12.41
C ALA A 90 -6.92 7.30 -12.12
N PRO A 91 -7.57 6.42 -12.91
CA PRO A 91 -7.65 4.99 -12.58
C PRO A 91 -6.31 4.26 -12.57
N HIS A 92 -5.34 4.72 -13.34
CA HIS A 92 -4.02 4.09 -13.47
C HIS A 92 -2.93 4.98 -12.88
N SER A 93 -3.11 5.44 -11.63
CA SER A 93 -2.21 6.39 -10.98
C SER A 93 -1.55 5.87 -9.71
N ALA A 94 -1.80 4.61 -9.33
CA ALA A 94 -1.22 4.05 -8.11
C ALA A 94 0.29 3.90 -8.23
N THR A 95 1.00 4.25 -7.17
CA THR A 95 2.46 4.07 -7.08
C THR A 95 2.81 3.27 -5.82
N ALA A 96 3.19 3.92 -4.73
CA ALA A 96 3.67 3.24 -3.52
C ALA A 96 2.66 3.26 -2.37
N GLN A 97 1.82 4.27 -2.28
CA GLN A 97 0.91 4.41 -1.13
C GLN A 97 -0.16 3.33 -1.14
N PHE A 98 -0.49 2.86 0.05
CA PHE A 98 -1.52 1.85 0.26
C PHE A 98 -2.40 2.23 1.45
N PHE A 99 -3.54 1.58 1.56
CA PHE A 99 -4.38 1.70 2.74
C PHE A 99 -4.84 0.32 3.20
N ILE A 100 -5.06 0.20 4.50
CA ILE A 100 -5.57 -1.03 5.13
C ILE A 100 -6.97 -0.72 5.63
N ASN A 101 -7.93 -1.54 5.24
CA ASN A 101 -9.33 -1.41 5.67
C ASN A 101 -9.49 -1.92 7.09
N VAL A 102 -10.00 -1.09 7.97
CA VAL A 102 -10.18 -1.42 9.40
C VAL A 102 -11.63 -1.39 9.85
#